data_b1f02e2821fa4453dd2d6cf78247b086
#
_entry.id   b1f02e2821fa4453dd2d6cf78247b086
#
_cell.length_a   1.000
_cell.length_b   1.000
_cell.length_c   1.000
_cell.angle_alpha   90.00
_cell.angle_beta   90.00
_cell.angle_gamma   90.00
#
_symmetry.space_group_name_H-M   'P 1'
#
loop_
_entity.id
_entity.type
_entity.pdbx_description
1 polymer ?
#
loop_
_entity_poly.entity_id
_entity_poly.type
_entity_poly.pdbx_seq_one_letter_code
_entity_poly.pdbx_strand_id
1 'polypeptide(L)'
;NAGPRPESYFEDYKNAQLLPKEETQKDFYVEMKSAAESGWDFSSRWFVTAGHETIGNLTDVHATRILPVDLNAIFAGALELVGNFRYKLKDRREAQKWWSLAKYWRKAIKDVMWDSNDGVWYDYDAQARAPRKHFYPSCATPLWTGAIEK
;
A
#
# COMPACT_ATOMS: atom_id res chain seq x y z
N ASN A 1 14.26 -6.98 -11.08
CA ASN A 1 14.46 -8.25 -11.75
C ASN A 1 13.11 -8.97 -11.88
N ALA A 2 12.59 -9.09 -13.11
CA ALA A 2 11.30 -9.69 -13.38
C ALA A 2 11.44 -11.23 -13.47
N GLY A 3 11.57 -11.89 -12.34
CA GLY A 3 11.63 -13.35 -12.22
C GLY A 3 10.93 -13.85 -10.96
N PRO A 4 10.70 -15.15 -10.82
CA PRO A 4 10.10 -15.75 -9.63
C PRO A 4 10.84 -15.36 -8.34
N ARG A 5 10.13 -15.36 -7.21
CA ARG A 5 10.75 -15.19 -5.89
C ARG A 5 11.63 -16.41 -5.57
N PRO A 6 12.83 -16.25 -5.04
CA PRO A 6 13.70 -17.39 -4.71
C PRO A 6 13.05 -18.40 -3.76
N GLU A 7 12.36 -17.90 -2.72
CA GLU A 7 11.71 -18.69 -1.67
C GLU A 7 10.46 -19.45 -2.14
N SER A 8 9.87 -19.05 -3.25
CA SER A 8 8.65 -19.63 -3.84
C SER A 8 8.79 -19.87 -5.35
N TYR A 9 9.99 -20.20 -5.80
CA TYR A 9 10.33 -20.23 -7.21
C TYR A 9 9.40 -21.08 -8.07
N PHE A 10 9.16 -22.32 -7.66
CA PHE A 10 8.34 -23.25 -8.44
C PHE A 10 6.85 -22.86 -8.45
N GLU A 11 6.35 -22.32 -7.36
CA GLU A 11 4.97 -21.86 -7.26
C GLU A 11 4.74 -20.65 -8.15
N ASP A 12 5.60 -19.65 -8.06
CA ASP A 12 5.52 -18.46 -8.90
C ASP A 12 5.66 -18.81 -10.38
N TYR A 13 6.63 -19.66 -10.72
CA TYR A 13 6.83 -20.12 -12.10
C TYR A 13 5.60 -20.85 -12.64
N LYS A 14 5.06 -21.80 -11.88
CA LYS A 14 3.88 -22.56 -12.28
C LYS A 14 2.66 -21.68 -12.49
N ASN A 15 2.42 -20.71 -11.60
CA ASN A 15 1.30 -19.78 -11.74
C ASN A 15 1.50 -18.84 -12.94
N ALA A 16 2.72 -18.37 -13.19
CA ALA A 16 3.02 -17.55 -14.34
C ALA A 16 2.74 -18.26 -15.67
N GLN A 17 2.92 -19.59 -15.76
CA GLN A 17 2.62 -20.36 -16.97
C GLN A 17 1.11 -20.38 -17.31
N LEU A 18 0.23 -20.00 -16.40
CA LEU A 18 -1.19 -19.80 -16.69
C LEU A 18 -1.45 -18.54 -17.51
N LEU A 19 -0.48 -17.65 -17.61
CA LEU A 19 -0.57 -16.39 -18.34
C LEU A 19 -0.01 -16.55 -19.76
N PRO A 20 -0.73 -16.02 -20.80
CA PRO A 20 -0.46 -16.38 -22.19
C PRO A 20 0.78 -15.70 -22.80
N LYS A 21 1.29 -14.62 -22.17
CA LYS A 21 2.37 -13.81 -22.74
C LYS A 21 3.54 -13.69 -21.76
N GLU A 22 4.76 -13.72 -22.26
CA GLU A 22 5.97 -13.52 -21.45
C GLU A 22 5.98 -12.17 -20.71
N GLU A 23 5.45 -11.11 -21.31
CA GLU A 23 5.32 -9.80 -20.69
C GLU A 23 4.41 -9.87 -19.45
N THR A 24 3.23 -10.48 -19.56
CA THR A 24 2.30 -10.66 -18.44
C THR A 24 2.86 -11.58 -17.35
N GLN A 25 3.72 -12.52 -17.69
CA GLN A 25 4.43 -13.35 -16.72
C GLN A 25 5.47 -12.53 -15.93
N LYS A 26 6.17 -11.61 -16.58
CA LYS A 26 7.09 -10.69 -15.91
C LYS A 26 6.37 -9.74 -14.95
N ASP A 27 5.24 -9.19 -15.39
CA ASP A 27 4.39 -8.35 -14.54
C ASP A 27 3.87 -9.12 -13.34
N PHE A 28 3.42 -10.36 -13.53
CA PHE A 28 3.01 -11.24 -12.44
C PHE A 28 4.11 -11.40 -11.37
N TYR A 29 5.36 -11.59 -11.76
CA TYR A 29 6.45 -11.71 -10.78
C TYR A 29 6.68 -10.41 -10.00
N VAL A 30 6.47 -9.25 -10.61
CA VAL A 30 6.55 -7.96 -9.93
C VAL A 30 5.40 -7.82 -8.92
N GLU A 31 4.19 -8.18 -9.31
CA GLU A 31 3.02 -8.14 -8.43
C GLU A 31 3.16 -9.08 -7.23
N MET A 32 3.65 -10.31 -7.46
CA MET A 32 3.89 -11.29 -6.39
C MET A 32 4.92 -10.80 -5.37
N LYS A 33 6.01 -10.19 -5.84
CA LYS A 33 7.03 -9.59 -4.96
C LYS A 33 6.47 -8.42 -4.17
N SER A 34 5.72 -7.53 -4.83
CA SER A 34 5.12 -6.37 -4.18
C SER A 34 4.10 -6.76 -3.12
N ALA A 35 3.29 -7.78 -3.40
CA ALA A 35 2.36 -8.33 -2.42
C ALA A 35 3.08 -8.96 -1.22
N ALA A 36 4.14 -9.74 -1.45
CA ALA A 36 4.94 -10.35 -0.38
C ALA A 36 5.62 -9.29 0.51
N GLU A 37 6.19 -8.23 -0.09
CA GLU A 37 6.81 -7.12 0.64
C GLU A 37 5.82 -6.35 1.53
N SER A 38 4.53 -6.37 1.22
CA SER A 38 3.50 -5.68 2.00
C SER A 38 3.26 -6.30 3.39
N GLY A 39 3.66 -7.55 3.60
CA GLY A 39 3.30 -8.34 4.78
C GLY A 39 1.83 -8.82 4.79
N TRP A 40 1.06 -8.53 3.75
CA TRP A 40 -0.31 -9.02 3.53
C TRP A 40 -0.36 -10.14 2.50
N ASP A 41 0.77 -10.57 2.04
CA ASP A 41 1.05 -11.58 1.03
C ASP A 41 -0.05 -11.66 -0.04
N PHE A 42 -0.77 -12.74 -0.16
CA PHE A 42 -1.79 -12.90 -1.20
C PHE A 42 -3.22 -12.71 -0.67
N SER A 43 -3.40 -11.69 0.15
CA SER A 43 -4.71 -11.25 0.59
C SER A 43 -5.59 -10.84 -0.61
N SER A 44 -6.89 -11.08 -0.50
CA SER A 44 -7.90 -10.57 -1.44
C SER A 44 -7.87 -9.04 -1.60
N ARG A 45 -7.18 -8.35 -0.71
CA ARG A 45 -6.89 -6.92 -0.77
C ARG A 45 -6.24 -6.50 -2.10
N TRP A 46 -5.44 -7.40 -2.68
CA TRP A 46 -4.69 -7.14 -3.91
C TRP A 46 -5.37 -7.62 -5.18
N PHE A 47 -6.48 -8.37 -5.05
CA PHE A 47 -7.17 -8.90 -6.23
C PHE A 47 -7.93 -7.80 -6.96
N VAL A 48 -7.71 -7.72 -8.27
CA VAL A 48 -8.41 -6.81 -9.17
C VAL A 48 -8.92 -7.60 -10.36
N THR A 49 -10.19 -7.94 -10.35
CA THR A 49 -10.87 -8.64 -11.43
C THR A 49 -12.02 -7.81 -11.98
N ALA A 50 -12.43 -8.09 -13.22
CA ALA A 50 -13.56 -7.40 -13.83
C ALA A 50 -14.86 -7.69 -13.05
N GLY A 51 -15.38 -6.68 -12.34
CA GLY A 51 -16.63 -6.75 -11.60
C GLY A 51 -16.55 -7.35 -10.18
N HIS A 52 -15.37 -7.83 -9.74
CA HIS A 52 -15.16 -8.40 -8.40
C HIS A 52 -13.80 -7.99 -7.85
N GLU A 53 -13.78 -7.01 -6.93
CA GLU A 53 -12.51 -6.44 -6.43
C GLU A 53 -11.84 -7.24 -5.30
N THR A 54 -12.45 -8.31 -4.81
CA THR A 54 -11.93 -9.11 -3.68
C THR A 54 -12.00 -10.61 -3.92
N ILE A 55 -12.42 -11.02 -5.10
CA ILE A 55 -12.53 -12.43 -5.49
C ILE A 55 -11.61 -12.63 -6.70
N GLY A 56 -10.73 -13.61 -6.59
CA GLY A 56 -9.76 -13.91 -7.65
C GLY A 56 -8.79 -14.99 -7.22
N ASN A 57 -7.74 -15.14 -7.97
CA ASN A 57 -6.63 -16.04 -7.71
C ASN A 57 -5.29 -15.29 -7.81
N LEU A 58 -4.17 -15.99 -7.69
CA LEU A 58 -2.85 -15.35 -7.68
C LEU A 58 -2.53 -14.57 -8.97
N THR A 59 -3.11 -14.94 -10.11
CA THR A 59 -2.90 -14.18 -11.37
C THR A 59 -3.69 -12.87 -11.42
N ASP A 60 -4.59 -12.63 -10.46
CA ASP A 60 -5.37 -11.41 -10.33
C ASP A 60 -4.79 -10.44 -9.29
N VAL A 61 -3.60 -10.75 -8.75
CA VAL A 61 -2.88 -9.86 -7.83
C VAL A 61 -2.32 -8.67 -8.58
N HIS A 62 -2.68 -7.46 -8.13
CA HIS A 62 -2.24 -6.17 -8.67
C HIS A 62 -1.83 -5.21 -7.53
N ALA A 63 -0.91 -5.67 -6.67
CA ALA A 63 -0.47 -4.92 -5.50
C ALA A 63 0.15 -3.57 -5.86
N THR A 64 0.87 -3.49 -6.99
CA THR A 64 1.51 -2.24 -7.46
C THR A 64 0.50 -1.17 -7.88
N ARG A 65 -0.74 -1.56 -8.17
CA ARG A 65 -1.83 -0.67 -8.55
C ARG A 65 -2.49 0.00 -7.34
N ILE A 66 -2.38 -0.62 -6.18
CA ILE A 66 -3.08 -0.20 -4.97
C ILE A 66 -2.17 0.69 -4.12
N LEU A 67 -2.68 1.83 -3.70
CA LEU A 67 -2.06 2.68 -2.68
C LEU A 67 -2.60 2.23 -1.32
N PRO A 68 -1.80 1.51 -0.50
CA PRO A 68 -2.29 0.93 0.74
C PRO A 68 -2.33 1.96 1.85
N VAL A 69 -3.45 2.03 2.57
CA VAL A 69 -3.68 3.03 3.61
C VAL A 69 -2.74 2.85 4.81
N ASP A 70 -2.46 1.62 5.20
CA ASP A 70 -1.57 1.30 6.32
C ASP A 70 -0.13 1.74 6.03
N LEU A 71 0.42 1.41 4.87
CA LEU A 71 1.77 1.84 4.49
C LEU A 71 1.89 3.36 4.50
N ASN A 72 0.91 4.06 3.94
CA ASN A 72 0.90 5.52 3.92
C ASN A 72 0.78 6.12 5.32
N ALA A 73 -0.03 5.51 6.19
CA ALA A 73 -0.18 5.94 7.58
C ALA A 73 1.09 5.70 8.42
N ILE A 74 1.72 4.53 8.26
CA ILE A 74 3.01 4.21 8.90
C ILE A 74 4.09 5.18 8.42
N PHE A 75 4.14 5.45 7.12
CA PHE A 75 5.11 6.39 6.56
C PHE A 75 4.94 7.81 7.13
N ALA A 76 3.70 8.31 7.24
CA ALA A 76 3.42 9.60 7.87
C ALA A 76 3.91 9.66 9.32
N GLY A 77 3.68 8.60 10.09
CA GLY A 77 4.20 8.47 11.46
C GLY A 77 5.73 8.42 11.53
N ALA A 78 6.36 7.71 10.61
CA ALA A 78 7.82 7.64 10.51
C ALA A 78 8.45 9.00 10.21
N LEU A 79 7.86 9.79 9.30
CA LEU A 79 8.31 11.16 9.00
C LEU A 79 8.27 12.06 10.26
N GLU A 80 7.19 11.97 11.05
CA GLU A 80 7.09 12.72 12.31
C GLU A 80 8.16 12.27 13.32
N LEU A 81 8.38 10.96 13.43
CA LEU A 81 9.38 10.40 14.34
C LEU A 81 10.79 10.87 13.98
N VAL A 82 11.14 10.91 12.70
CA VAL A 82 12.43 11.47 12.24
C VAL A 82 12.54 12.95 12.63
N GLY A 83 11.48 13.74 12.47
CA GLY A 83 11.44 15.13 12.94
C GLY A 83 11.72 15.24 14.43
N ASN A 84 11.09 14.39 15.25
CA ASN A 84 11.29 14.35 16.69
C ASN A 84 12.74 13.99 17.08
N PHE A 85 13.36 13.06 16.38
CA PHE A 85 14.78 12.71 16.57
C PHE A 85 15.71 13.89 16.21
N ARG A 86 15.47 14.56 15.09
CA ARG A 86 16.24 15.76 14.70
C ARG A 86 16.10 16.87 15.73
N TYR A 87 14.91 17.09 16.25
CA TYR A 87 14.69 18.08 17.32
C TYR A 87 15.47 17.76 18.60
N LYS A 88 15.47 16.49 19.05
CA LYS A 88 16.26 16.04 20.19
C LYS A 88 17.76 16.23 19.99
N LEU A 89 18.24 16.07 18.76
CA LEU A 89 19.62 16.35 18.37
C LEU A 89 19.91 17.84 18.18
N LYS A 90 18.98 18.73 18.57
CA LYS A 90 19.06 20.20 18.44
C LYS A 90 19.12 20.72 17.01
N ASP A 91 18.84 19.89 16.02
CA ASP A 91 18.74 20.27 14.61
C ASP A 91 17.30 20.71 14.28
N ARG A 92 16.94 21.90 14.76
CA ARG A 92 15.58 22.44 14.62
C ARG A 92 15.17 22.67 13.18
N ARG A 93 16.12 23.01 12.31
CA ARG A 93 15.83 23.30 10.89
C ARG A 93 15.40 22.03 10.17
N GLU A 94 16.14 20.96 10.33
CA GLU A 94 15.76 19.67 9.75
C GLU A 94 14.49 19.10 10.40
N ALA A 95 14.34 19.21 11.72
CA ALA A 95 13.10 18.80 12.39
C ALA A 95 11.86 19.44 11.74
N GLN A 96 11.89 20.74 11.49
CA GLN A 96 10.79 21.48 10.88
C GLN A 96 10.45 20.97 9.46
N LYS A 97 11.47 20.61 8.67
CA LYS A 97 11.23 20.03 7.33
C LYS A 97 10.49 18.69 7.41
N TRP A 98 10.93 17.80 8.30
CA TRP A 98 10.31 16.49 8.47
C TRP A 98 8.88 16.59 9.00
N TRP A 99 8.61 17.47 9.96
CA TRP A 99 7.25 17.71 10.43
C TRP A 99 6.34 18.31 9.34
N SER A 100 6.87 19.21 8.52
CA SER A 100 6.12 19.78 7.40
C SER A 100 5.76 18.70 6.38
N LEU A 101 6.69 17.79 6.09
CA LEU A 101 6.46 16.66 5.20
C LEU A 101 5.42 15.69 5.79
N ALA A 102 5.52 15.38 7.09
CA ALA A 102 4.54 14.56 7.79
C ALA A 102 3.13 15.16 7.72
N LYS A 103 3.01 16.48 7.95
CA LYS A 103 1.74 17.19 7.84
C LYS A 103 1.16 17.12 6.41
N TYR A 104 1.99 17.34 5.41
CA TYR A 104 1.58 17.22 4.00
C TYR A 104 1.05 15.81 3.69
N TRP A 105 1.78 14.78 4.18
CA TRP A 105 1.40 13.39 3.95
C TRP A 105 0.08 13.01 4.63
N ARG A 106 -0.14 13.46 5.87
CA ARG A 106 -1.43 13.29 6.58
C ARG A 106 -2.58 13.92 5.82
N LYS A 107 -2.37 15.13 5.31
CA LYS A 107 -3.38 15.79 4.46
C LYS A 107 -3.69 14.96 3.23
N ALA A 108 -2.69 14.43 2.54
CA ALA A 108 -2.89 13.58 1.38
C ALA A 108 -3.68 12.29 1.72
N ILE A 109 -3.37 11.63 2.84
CA ILE A 109 -4.14 10.47 3.33
C ILE A 109 -5.60 10.85 3.56
N LYS A 110 -5.86 11.99 4.18
CA LYS A 110 -7.22 12.47 4.41
C LYS A 110 -7.94 12.77 3.10
N ASP A 111 -7.31 13.48 2.19
CA ASP A 111 -7.92 13.93 0.94
C ASP A 111 -8.22 12.76 -0.02
N VAL A 112 -7.41 11.70 0.00
CA VAL A 112 -7.47 10.60 -0.97
C VAL A 112 -8.14 9.35 -0.41
N MET A 113 -7.91 9.06 0.86
CA MET A 113 -8.26 7.75 1.45
C MET A 113 -9.41 7.80 2.44
N TRP A 114 -9.74 8.98 3.01
CA TRP A 114 -10.84 9.11 3.96
C TRP A 114 -12.19 9.16 3.26
N ASP A 115 -13.09 8.28 3.68
CA ASP A 115 -14.49 8.34 3.27
C ASP A 115 -15.34 8.89 4.43
N SER A 116 -15.92 10.07 4.25
CA SER A 116 -16.70 10.75 5.28
C SER A 116 -18.09 10.12 5.49
N ASN A 117 -18.62 9.39 4.52
CA ASN A 117 -19.91 8.72 4.64
C ASN A 117 -19.79 7.44 5.47
N ASP A 118 -18.69 6.70 5.23
CA ASP A 118 -18.45 5.43 5.92
C ASP A 118 -17.65 5.63 7.23
N GLY A 119 -17.03 6.82 7.42
CA GLY A 119 -16.23 7.14 8.60
C GLY A 119 -14.95 6.31 8.74
N VAL A 120 -14.34 5.93 7.62
CA VAL A 120 -13.19 5.02 7.59
C VAL A 120 -12.24 5.39 6.44
N TRP A 121 -10.98 4.98 6.55
CA TRP A 121 -9.99 5.10 5.47
C TRP A 121 -9.98 3.83 4.63
N TYR A 122 -9.94 4.00 3.31
CA TYR A 122 -9.83 2.89 2.36
C TYR A 122 -8.53 2.95 1.58
N ASP A 123 -8.07 1.79 1.11
CA ASP A 123 -7.08 1.73 0.06
C ASP A 123 -7.58 2.44 -1.19
N TYR A 124 -6.66 2.93 -1.99
CA TYR A 124 -7.01 3.66 -3.21
C TYR A 124 -6.44 2.95 -4.44
N ASP A 125 -7.28 2.73 -5.44
CA ASP A 125 -6.87 2.18 -6.72
C ASP A 125 -6.37 3.31 -7.62
N ALA A 126 -5.08 3.35 -7.88
CA ALA A 126 -4.43 4.40 -8.66
C ALA A 126 -4.85 4.39 -10.14
N GLN A 127 -5.18 3.22 -10.69
CA GLN A 127 -5.61 3.08 -12.08
C GLN A 127 -7.10 3.44 -12.24
N ALA A 128 -7.95 2.94 -11.38
CA ALA A 128 -9.38 3.29 -11.35
C ALA A 128 -9.61 4.73 -10.85
N ARG A 129 -8.63 5.33 -10.15
CA ARG A 129 -8.73 6.63 -9.50
C ARG A 129 -9.91 6.70 -8.51
N ALA A 130 -10.07 5.65 -7.73
CA ALA A 130 -11.19 5.50 -6.80
C ALA A 130 -10.80 4.78 -5.51
N PRO A 131 -11.48 5.06 -4.37
CA PRO A 131 -11.32 4.29 -3.15
C PRO A 131 -11.78 2.84 -3.37
N ARG A 132 -11.06 1.89 -2.78
CA ARG A 132 -11.46 0.49 -2.70
C ARG A 132 -12.30 0.28 -1.44
N LYS A 133 -13.62 0.34 -1.56
CA LYS A 133 -14.56 0.29 -0.43
C LYS A 133 -14.72 -1.11 0.17
N HIS A 134 -13.61 -1.73 0.54
CA HIS A 134 -13.55 -3.00 1.27
C HIS A 134 -12.83 -2.79 2.60
N PHE A 135 -13.47 -3.19 3.68
CA PHE A 135 -12.91 -3.04 5.01
C PHE A 135 -11.89 -4.16 5.30
N TYR A 136 -10.68 -3.72 5.61
CA TYR A 136 -9.60 -4.56 6.16
C TYR A 136 -9.10 -3.93 7.47
N PRO A 137 -8.46 -4.69 8.38
CA PRO A 137 -7.85 -4.11 9.59
C PRO A 137 -6.87 -2.97 9.31
N SER A 138 -6.25 -2.95 8.12
CA SER A 138 -5.40 -1.86 7.64
C SER A 138 -6.11 -0.50 7.63
N CYS A 139 -7.43 -0.49 7.44
CA CYS A 139 -8.25 0.73 7.44
C CYS A 139 -8.21 1.48 8.79
N ALA A 140 -7.86 0.81 9.89
CA ALA A 140 -7.73 1.41 11.22
C ALA A 140 -6.30 1.91 11.53
N THR A 141 -5.32 1.63 10.68
CA THR A 141 -3.92 2.02 10.89
C THR A 141 -3.71 3.52 11.10
N PRO A 142 -4.41 4.44 10.41
CA PRO A 142 -4.26 5.87 10.66
C PRO A 142 -4.56 6.30 12.09
N LEU A 143 -5.39 5.56 12.83
CA LEU A 143 -5.75 5.89 14.21
C LEU A 143 -4.56 5.73 15.16
N TRP A 144 -3.83 4.62 15.07
CA TRP A 144 -2.72 4.35 16.00
C TRP A 144 -1.39 4.97 15.55
N THR A 145 -1.19 5.21 14.26
CA THR A 145 0.01 5.91 13.75
C THR A 145 -0.05 7.42 13.96
N GLY A 146 -1.21 7.95 14.36
CA GLY A 146 -1.43 9.40 14.46
C GLY A 146 -1.44 10.08 13.07
N ALA A 147 -1.74 9.34 12.01
CA ALA A 147 -1.84 9.89 10.65
C ALA A 147 -3.13 10.69 10.40
N ILE A 148 -3.85 11.02 11.48
CA ILE A 148 -5.04 11.86 11.45
C ILE A 148 -4.67 13.33 11.70
N GLU A 149 -5.29 14.26 10.97
CA GLU A 149 -5.28 15.67 11.36
C GLU A 149 -6.11 15.84 12.64
N LYS A 150 -5.48 16.45 13.64
CA LYS A 150 -6.17 16.89 14.87
C LYS A 150 -6.91 18.19 14.61
#